data_d36ff67f80ae3bb27ce69c5d18470ab8
#
_entry.id   d36ff67f80ae3bb27ce69c5d18470ab8
#
_cell.length_a   1.000
_cell.length_b   1.000
_cell.length_c   1.000
_cell.angle_alpha   90.00
_cell.angle_beta   90.00
_cell.angle_gamma   90.00
#
_symmetry.space_group_name_H-M   'P 1'
#
loop_
_entity.id
_entity.type
_entity.pdbx_description
1 polymer ?
#
loop_
_entity_poly.entity_id
_entity_poly.type
_entity_poly.pdbx_seq_one_letter_code
_entity_poly.pdbx_strand_id
1 'polypeptide(L)'
;GDAAGVSGEHQVNAGVLSVDGALAGTLDVYDGARLQGSGSVGSTVIHDGAALAPGNSIGALTVNGDLQFQDGAEFEVEVDPTGSAADHVRVTGVATLDGSVVHVGEAGEYRPISRYRILTADGGLSGRFDAADSDYLFLDASLLYDTNNVDLELRRNDVRFAALARTPNQRAAASGVESLGAGQALHDEV
;
A
#
# COMPACT_ATOMS: atom_id res chain seq x y z
N GLY A 1 -21.81 9.25 0.93
CA GLY A 1 -22.97 9.48 0.08
C GLY A 1 -22.64 9.12 -1.37
N ASP A 2 -23.63 8.71 -2.14
CA ASP A 2 -23.47 8.39 -3.56
C ASP A 2 -23.50 9.69 -4.38
N ALA A 3 -22.45 9.96 -5.17
CA ALA A 3 -22.35 11.11 -6.07
C ALA A 3 -22.54 10.69 -7.54
N ALA A 4 -23.31 9.62 -7.80
CA ALA A 4 -23.56 9.09 -9.15
C ALA A 4 -24.14 10.09 -10.15
N GLY A 5 -24.64 11.24 -9.68
CA GLY A 5 -25.10 12.34 -10.52
C GLY A 5 -24.05 13.41 -10.82
N VAL A 6 -22.85 13.33 -10.23
CA VAL A 6 -21.74 14.26 -10.47
C VAL A 6 -20.82 13.61 -11.49
N SER A 7 -20.93 14.07 -12.73
CA SER A 7 -20.07 13.66 -13.85
C SER A 7 -19.28 14.87 -14.33
N GLY A 8 -17.98 14.71 -14.56
CA GLY A 8 -17.10 15.79 -14.99
C GLY A 8 -15.65 15.49 -14.65
N GLU A 9 -14.83 16.52 -14.71
CA GLU A 9 -13.45 16.48 -14.25
C GLU A 9 -13.41 16.91 -12.80
N HIS A 10 -12.79 16.09 -11.94
CA HIS A 10 -12.61 16.35 -10.52
C HIS A 10 -11.12 16.48 -10.22
N GLN A 11 -10.77 17.38 -9.32
CA GLN A 11 -9.39 17.62 -8.92
C GLN A 11 -9.30 17.69 -7.39
N VAL A 12 -8.32 17.00 -6.83
CA VAL A 12 -7.96 17.08 -5.41
C VAL A 12 -6.57 17.70 -5.34
N ASN A 13 -6.51 18.96 -4.97
CA ASN A 13 -5.26 19.73 -4.97
C ASN A 13 -4.53 19.69 -3.62
N ALA A 14 -5.18 19.23 -2.56
CA ALA A 14 -4.59 19.01 -1.23
C ALA A 14 -5.58 18.32 -0.31
N GLY A 15 -5.08 17.70 0.75
CA GLY A 15 -5.88 17.04 1.77
C GLY A 15 -6.38 15.66 1.35
N VAL A 16 -7.47 15.20 1.94
CA VAL A 16 -7.96 13.82 1.78
C VAL A 16 -9.33 13.82 1.14
N LEU A 17 -9.48 13.09 0.03
CA LEU A 17 -10.75 12.71 -0.55
C LEU A 17 -11.07 11.26 -0.16
N SER A 18 -12.11 11.05 0.65
CA SER A 18 -12.62 9.71 0.97
C SER A 18 -13.87 9.43 0.14
N VAL A 19 -13.83 8.37 -0.67
CA VAL A 19 -14.93 7.93 -1.53
C VAL A 19 -15.43 6.56 -1.07
N ASP A 20 -16.57 6.53 -0.38
CA ASP A 20 -17.23 5.30 0.07
C ASP A 20 -18.50 4.97 -0.75
N GLY A 21 -18.88 5.87 -1.64
CA GLY A 21 -19.94 5.72 -2.63
C GLY A 21 -19.37 5.67 -4.04
N ALA A 22 -20.04 6.32 -5.00
CA ALA A 22 -19.60 6.42 -6.38
C ALA A 22 -19.33 7.88 -6.76
N LEU A 23 -18.17 8.14 -7.35
CA LEU A 23 -17.79 9.40 -7.98
C LEU A 23 -17.52 9.13 -9.45
N ALA A 24 -18.44 9.57 -10.33
CA ALA A 24 -18.30 9.38 -11.77
C ALA A 24 -17.46 10.50 -12.39
N GLY A 25 -16.92 10.27 -13.60
CA GLY A 25 -16.07 11.23 -14.31
C GLY A 25 -14.59 10.93 -14.17
N THR A 26 -13.73 11.88 -14.49
CA THR A 26 -12.28 11.74 -14.30
C THR A 26 -11.84 12.37 -12.99
N LEU A 27 -10.78 11.83 -12.38
CA LEU A 27 -10.26 12.30 -11.11
C LEU A 27 -8.74 12.48 -11.20
N ASP A 28 -8.28 13.69 -10.91
CA ASP A 28 -6.86 14.01 -10.76
C ASP A 28 -6.54 14.29 -9.29
N VAL A 29 -5.53 13.59 -8.76
CA VAL A 29 -5.05 13.73 -7.38
C VAL A 29 -3.64 14.30 -7.43
N TYR A 30 -3.47 15.53 -6.93
CA TYR A 30 -2.23 16.29 -7.05
C TYR A 30 -1.40 16.24 -5.78
N ASP A 31 -0.18 16.77 -5.86
CA ASP A 31 0.82 16.84 -4.77
C ASP A 31 0.21 17.24 -3.42
N GLY A 32 0.53 16.48 -2.40
CA GLY A 32 0.01 16.65 -1.04
C GLY A 32 -1.46 16.23 -0.85
N ALA A 33 -2.11 15.69 -1.90
CA ALA A 33 -3.45 15.13 -1.80
C ALA A 33 -3.43 13.60 -1.67
N ARG A 34 -4.49 13.05 -1.05
CA ARG A 34 -4.69 11.62 -0.84
C ARG A 34 -6.08 11.21 -1.27
N LEU A 35 -6.19 10.18 -2.08
CA LEU A 35 -7.43 9.49 -2.39
C LEU A 35 -7.54 8.22 -1.53
N GLN A 36 -8.67 8.06 -0.83
CA GLN A 36 -8.95 6.86 -0.03
C GLN A 36 -10.42 6.45 -0.11
N GLY A 37 -10.79 5.38 0.58
CA GLY A 37 -12.16 4.88 0.69
C GLY A 37 -12.38 3.55 -0.01
N SER A 38 -13.59 2.99 0.17
CA SER A 38 -13.97 1.66 -0.32
C SER A 38 -15.02 1.69 -1.43
N GLY A 39 -15.24 2.86 -2.03
CA GLY A 39 -16.22 3.07 -3.08
C GLY A 39 -15.69 2.87 -4.50
N SER A 40 -16.19 3.69 -5.41
CA SER A 40 -15.75 3.68 -6.80
C SER A 40 -15.54 5.09 -7.35
N VAL A 41 -14.52 5.23 -8.19
CA VAL A 41 -14.18 6.44 -8.92
C VAL A 41 -14.14 6.16 -10.42
N GLY A 42 -14.16 7.19 -11.26
CA GLY A 42 -13.91 7.03 -12.69
C GLY A 42 -12.43 6.92 -13.02
N SER A 43 -12.02 7.16 -14.26
CA SER A 43 -10.59 7.15 -14.63
C SER A 43 -9.82 8.13 -13.77
N THR A 44 -8.71 7.69 -13.22
CA THR A 44 -7.98 8.40 -12.16
C THR A 44 -6.51 8.54 -12.50
N VAL A 45 -5.94 9.72 -12.22
CA VAL A 45 -4.50 9.99 -12.27
C VAL A 45 -4.00 10.38 -10.89
N ILE A 46 -3.00 9.68 -10.41
CA ILE A 46 -2.26 10.00 -9.19
C ILE A 46 -0.95 10.66 -9.62
N HIS A 47 -0.85 11.96 -9.37
CA HIS A 47 0.29 12.78 -9.77
C HIS A 47 1.45 12.66 -8.79
N ASP A 48 2.62 13.18 -9.19
CA ASP A 48 3.80 13.31 -8.32
C ASP A 48 3.43 13.92 -6.96
N GLY A 49 3.91 13.32 -5.87
CA GLY A 49 3.64 13.73 -4.49
C GLY A 49 2.22 13.43 -3.99
N ALA A 50 1.36 12.78 -4.79
CA ALA A 50 0.04 12.36 -4.38
C ALA A 50 0.00 10.89 -3.96
N ALA A 51 -0.99 10.53 -3.12
CA ALA A 51 -1.14 9.17 -2.61
C ALA A 51 -2.50 8.56 -2.94
N LEU A 52 -2.50 7.27 -3.26
CA LEU A 52 -3.70 6.42 -3.29
C LEU A 52 -3.62 5.41 -2.14
N ALA A 53 -4.65 5.37 -1.29
CA ALA A 53 -4.75 4.49 -0.13
C ALA A 53 -6.15 3.88 -0.05
N PRO A 54 -6.40 2.73 -0.67
CA PRO A 54 -7.72 2.10 -0.65
C PRO A 54 -8.18 1.78 0.77
N GLY A 55 -9.49 1.86 0.98
CA GLY A 55 -10.07 1.56 2.30
C GLY A 55 -10.09 2.73 3.26
N ASN A 56 -10.66 2.48 4.43
CA ASN A 56 -10.56 3.30 5.66
C ASN A 56 -9.86 2.50 6.78
N SER A 57 -9.34 1.39 6.45
CA SER A 57 -8.55 0.29 6.97
C SER A 57 -8.43 -0.68 5.80
N ILE A 58 -8.08 -1.93 5.97
CA ILE A 58 -8.03 -2.88 4.85
C ILE A 58 -9.35 -2.87 4.06
N GLY A 59 -9.29 -2.52 2.78
CA GLY A 59 -10.46 -2.36 1.92
C GLY A 59 -10.17 -2.39 0.43
N ALA A 60 -11.20 -2.14 -0.39
CA ALA A 60 -11.04 -2.15 -1.84
C ALA A 60 -11.66 -0.90 -2.47
N LEU A 61 -10.91 -0.25 -3.34
CA LEU A 61 -11.38 0.84 -4.19
C LEU A 61 -11.51 0.36 -5.64
N THR A 62 -12.59 0.74 -6.30
CA THR A 62 -12.79 0.42 -7.72
C THR A 62 -12.56 1.67 -8.59
N VAL A 63 -11.73 1.53 -9.62
CA VAL A 63 -11.56 2.52 -10.68
C VAL A 63 -12.32 2.05 -11.92
N ASN A 64 -13.43 2.73 -12.23
CA ASN A 64 -14.25 2.46 -13.43
C ASN A 64 -13.66 3.21 -14.63
N GLY A 65 -12.61 2.67 -15.21
CA GLY A 65 -11.83 3.25 -16.29
C GLY A 65 -10.35 2.94 -16.10
N ASP A 66 -9.48 3.82 -16.58
CA ASP A 66 -8.03 3.67 -16.48
C ASP A 66 -7.49 4.28 -15.17
N LEU A 67 -6.43 3.70 -14.64
CA LEU A 67 -5.68 4.22 -13.50
C LEU A 67 -4.25 4.52 -13.94
N GLN A 68 -3.76 5.71 -13.63
CA GLN A 68 -2.38 6.08 -13.89
C GLN A 68 -1.71 6.57 -12.60
N PHE A 69 -0.59 5.96 -12.25
CA PHE A 69 0.38 6.52 -11.32
C PHE A 69 1.47 7.20 -12.12
N GLN A 70 1.87 8.40 -11.72
CA GLN A 70 3.02 9.11 -12.27
C GLN A 70 4.28 8.86 -11.43
N ASP A 71 5.44 9.20 -11.97
CA ASP A 71 6.70 9.23 -11.21
C ASP A 71 6.50 10.09 -9.95
N GLY A 72 6.97 9.60 -8.78
CA GLY A 72 6.78 10.23 -7.48
C GLY A 72 5.40 10.02 -6.83
N ALA A 73 4.45 9.36 -7.49
CA ALA A 73 3.17 8.96 -6.87
C ALA A 73 3.37 7.81 -5.89
N GLU A 74 2.52 7.76 -4.85
CA GLU A 74 2.57 6.70 -3.84
C GLU A 74 1.30 5.86 -3.84
N PHE A 75 1.47 4.54 -3.80
CA PHE A 75 0.40 3.59 -3.53
C PHE A 75 0.60 3.00 -2.14
N GLU A 76 -0.14 3.50 -1.15
CA GLU A 76 -0.10 3.02 0.22
C GLU A 76 -1.00 1.79 0.38
N VAL A 77 -0.50 0.76 1.04
CA VAL A 77 -1.17 -0.53 1.18
C VAL A 77 -1.10 -1.02 2.62
N GLU A 78 -2.26 -1.23 3.23
CA GLU A 78 -2.40 -1.94 4.50
C GLU A 78 -2.63 -3.43 4.25
N VAL A 79 -2.08 -4.29 5.14
CA VAL A 79 -2.25 -5.73 5.07
C VAL A 79 -2.56 -6.34 6.43
N ASP A 80 -3.26 -7.48 6.45
CA ASP A 80 -3.40 -8.31 7.65
C ASP A 80 -2.15 -9.19 7.81
N PRO A 81 -1.32 -8.97 8.84
CA PRO A 81 -0.07 -9.72 9.03
C PRO A 81 -0.30 -11.22 9.28
N THR A 82 -1.47 -11.60 9.80
CA THR A 82 -1.81 -12.98 10.15
C THR A 82 -2.63 -13.70 9.09
N GLY A 83 -3.29 -12.93 8.23
CA GLY A 83 -4.20 -13.41 7.19
C GLY A 83 -3.68 -13.26 5.77
N SER A 84 -4.61 -13.02 4.87
CA SER A 84 -4.36 -12.76 3.45
C SER A 84 -5.10 -11.51 2.95
N ALA A 85 -5.77 -10.78 3.85
CA ALA A 85 -6.46 -9.55 3.51
C ALA A 85 -5.44 -8.42 3.31
N ALA A 86 -5.70 -7.57 2.34
CA ALA A 86 -4.91 -6.39 2.04
C ALA A 86 -5.79 -5.35 1.36
N ASP A 87 -5.33 -4.13 1.36
CA ASP A 87 -5.85 -3.11 0.49
C ASP A 87 -5.75 -3.53 -0.96
N HIS A 88 -6.79 -3.23 -1.73
CA HIS A 88 -6.88 -3.66 -3.12
C HIS A 88 -7.49 -2.58 -4.00
N VAL A 89 -6.87 -2.35 -5.16
CA VAL A 89 -7.46 -1.55 -6.23
C VAL A 89 -7.90 -2.44 -7.38
N ARG A 90 -9.17 -2.35 -7.74
CA ARG A 90 -9.69 -2.95 -8.96
C ARG A 90 -9.86 -1.91 -10.04
N VAL A 91 -9.19 -2.07 -11.18
CA VAL A 91 -9.24 -1.20 -12.35
C VAL A 91 -9.97 -1.94 -13.48
N THR A 92 -11.03 -1.34 -14.04
CA THR A 92 -11.75 -1.96 -15.14
C THR A 92 -11.08 -1.73 -16.50
N GLY A 93 -10.24 -0.72 -16.62
CA GLY A 93 -9.40 -0.39 -17.76
C GLY A 93 -7.97 -0.85 -17.59
N VAL A 94 -7.04 -0.09 -18.15
CA VAL A 94 -5.59 -0.29 -18.05
C VAL A 94 -5.06 0.40 -16.81
N ALA A 95 -4.13 -0.24 -16.10
CA ALA A 95 -3.34 0.41 -15.06
C ALA A 95 -1.93 0.73 -15.60
N THR A 96 -1.61 2.02 -15.68
CA THR A 96 -0.26 2.51 -16.00
C THR A 96 0.46 2.80 -14.69
N LEU A 97 1.58 2.10 -14.47
CA LEU A 97 2.29 2.06 -13.20
C LEU A 97 3.61 2.79 -13.29
N ASP A 98 3.86 3.64 -12.33
CA ASP A 98 5.09 4.37 -12.05
C ASP A 98 5.09 4.76 -10.55
N GLY A 99 6.12 5.42 -10.03
CA GLY A 99 6.21 5.80 -8.63
C GLY A 99 6.47 4.60 -7.70
N SER A 100 5.90 4.58 -6.49
CA SER A 100 6.24 3.59 -5.46
C SER A 100 5.03 2.99 -4.77
N VAL A 101 5.23 1.77 -4.24
CA VAL A 101 4.31 1.12 -3.30
C VAL A 101 4.89 1.21 -1.90
N VAL A 102 4.10 1.67 -0.95
CA VAL A 102 4.50 1.78 0.46
C VAL A 102 3.58 0.92 1.31
N HIS A 103 4.15 -0.13 1.93
CA HIS A 103 3.43 -0.91 2.91
C HIS A 103 3.35 -0.13 4.23
N VAL A 104 2.13 0.17 4.62
CA VAL A 104 1.78 0.85 5.87
C VAL A 104 0.86 -0.07 6.70
N GLY A 105 0.56 0.28 7.94
CA GLY A 105 -0.45 -0.43 8.71
C GLY A 105 -0.03 -0.78 10.13
N GLU A 106 -0.66 -1.78 10.73
CA GLU A 106 -0.45 -2.14 12.12
C GLU A 106 0.70 -3.13 12.31
N ALA A 107 1.40 -3.00 13.45
CA ALA A 107 2.37 -3.98 13.88
C ALA A 107 1.68 -5.33 14.15
N GLY A 108 2.31 -6.43 13.77
CA GLY A 108 1.73 -7.75 13.95
C GLY A 108 2.74 -8.86 13.69
N GLU A 109 2.29 -10.10 13.88
CA GLU A 109 3.09 -11.28 13.62
C GLU A 109 3.14 -11.62 12.13
N TYR A 110 4.05 -11.00 11.40
CA TYR A 110 4.27 -11.30 9.99
C TYR A 110 4.91 -12.67 9.82
N ARG A 111 4.39 -13.46 8.90
CA ARG A 111 5.01 -14.73 8.49
C ARG A 111 6.37 -14.48 7.85
N PRO A 112 7.26 -15.49 7.78
CA PRO A 112 8.56 -15.34 7.12
C PRO A 112 8.45 -14.80 5.67
N ILE A 113 7.39 -15.19 4.96
CA ILE A 113 7.03 -14.67 3.64
C ILE A 113 5.50 -14.62 3.57
N SER A 114 4.96 -13.47 3.17
CA SER A 114 3.53 -13.26 2.91
C SER A 114 3.35 -12.61 1.54
N ARG A 115 2.25 -12.94 0.85
CA ARG A 115 1.90 -12.33 -0.44
C ARG A 115 0.47 -11.85 -0.41
N TYR A 116 0.28 -10.65 -0.94
CA TYR A 116 -1.01 -9.96 -0.96
C TYR A 116 -1.26 -9.40 -2.36
N ARG A 117 -2.43 -9.68 -2.92
CA ARG A 117 -2.85 -9.03 -4.16
C ARG A 117 -3.31 -7.62 -3.85
N ILE A 118 -2.62 -6.62 -4.41
CA ILE A 118 -2.87 -5.21 -4.14
C ILE A 118 -3.52 -4.46 -5.30
N LEU A 119 -3.36 -4.95 -6.54
CA LEU A 119 -3.96 -4.33 -7.72
C LEU A 119 -4.35 -5.40 -8.74
N THR A 120 -5.52 -5.21 -9.36
CA THR A 120 -5.99 -5.98 -10.51
C THR A 120 -6.52 -5.03 -11.57
N ALA A 121 -6.06 -5.15 -12.83
CA ALA A 121 -6.52 -4.36 -13.96
C ALA A 121 -7.07 -5.27 -15.07
N ASP A 122 -8.37 -5.14 -15.36
CA ASP A 122 -9.03 -5.96 -16.39
C ASP A 122 -8.45 -5.68 -17.80
N GLY A 123 -8.01 -4.44 -18.07
CA GLY A 123 -7.33 -4.03 -19.31
C GLY A 123 -5.84 -4.34 -19.36
N GLY A 124 -5.26 -4.89 -18.28
CA GLY A 124 -3.85 -5.20 -18.17
C GLY A 124 -3.01 -4.10 -17.55
N LEU A 125 -1.71 -4.38 -17.40
CA LEU A 125 -0.73 -3.49 -16.79
C LEU A 125 0.19 -2.89 -17.86
N SER A 126 0.55 -1.62 -17.70
CA SER A 126 1.58 -0.92 -18.48
C SER A 126 2.59 -0.29 -17.51
N GLY A 127 3.88 -0.50 -17.75
CA GLY A 127 4.94 -0.04 -16.82
C GLY A 127 5.05 -0.90 -15.57
N ARG A 128 5.73 -0.38 -14.56
CA ARG A 128 5.93 -1.00 -13.25
C ARG A 128 6.17 0.10 -12.23
N PHE A 129 5.85 -0.14 -10.97
CA PHE A 129 6.33 0.69 -9.87
C PHE A 129 7.85 0.60 -9.75
N ASP A 130 8.49 1.71 -9.43
CA ASP A 130 9.95 1.83 -9.31
C ASP A 130 10.48 1.18 -8.04
N ALA A 131 9.72 1.26 -6.96
CA ALA A 131 10.11 0.76 -5.65
C ALA A 131 8.92 0.14 -4.89
N ALA A 132 9.27 -0.71 -3.93
CA ALA A 132 8.37 -1.16 -2.89
C ALA A 132 9.10 -1.06 -1.55
N ASP A 133 8.52 -0.33 -0.63
CA ASP A 133 9.06 -0.09 0.71
C ASP A 133 8.07 -0.51 1.78
N SER A 134 8.55 -0.68 3.00
CA SER A 134 7.75 -0.96 4.17
C SER A 134 8.14 -0.02 5.31
N ASP A 135 7.15 0.50 6.03
CA ASP A 135 7.37 1.28 7.25
C ASP A 135 7.99 0.44 8.39
N TYR A 136 8.03 -0.88 8.22
CA TYR A 136 8.61 -1.79 9.20
C TYR A 136 10.05 -2.17 8.85
N LEU A 137 10.98 -1.82 9.74
CA LEU A 137 12.42 -2.11 9.59
C LEU A 137 12.77 -3.59 9.44
N PHE A 138 11.88 -4.49 9.91
CA PHE A 138 12.08 -5.94 9.89
C PHE A 138 11.41 -6.63 8.70
N LEU A 139 10.83 -5.84 7.76
CA LEU A 139 10.19 -6.33 6.55
C LEU A 139 10.86 -5.75 5.32
N ASP A 140 11.20 -6.61 4.39
CA ASP A 140 11.55 -6.24 3.03
C ASP A 140 10.32 -6.40 2.14
N ALA A 141 9.97 -5.34 1.40
CA ALA A 141 8.88 -5.34 0.44
C ALA A 141 9.41 -5.57 -0.97
N SER A 142 8.66 -6.31 -1.77
CA SER A 142 8.93 -6.50 -3.21
C SER A 142 7.64 -6.75 -3.97
N LEU A 143 7.65 -6.48 -5.28
CA LEU A 143 6.47 -6.60 -6.14
C LEU A 143 6.61 -7.73 -7.15
N LEU A 144 5.56 -8.51 -7.27
CA LEU A 144 5.41 -9.55 -8.27
C LEU A 144 4.31 -9.14 -9.24
N TYR A 145 4.56 -9.35 -10.52
CA TYR A 145 3.66 -8.93 -11.58
C TYR A 145 3.24 -10.12 -12.46
N ASP A 146 1.98 -10.16 -12.82
CA ASP A 146 1.52 -10.92 -13.98
C ASP A 146 0.88 -9.97 -15.03
N THR A 147 0.13 -10.49 -15.99
CA THR A 147 -0.48 -9.67 -17.06
C THR A 147 -1.45 -8.61 -16.53
N ASN A 148 -2.15 -8.93 -15.45
CA ASN A 148 -3.27 -8.15 -14.95
C ASN A 148 -3.16 -7.77 -13.47
N ASN A 149 -2.16 -8.29 -12.76
CA ASN A 149 -2.10 -8.17 -11.31
C ASN A 149 -0.74 -7.72 -10.80
N VAL A 150 -0.78 -7.01 -9.67
CA VAL A 150 0.38 -6.70 -8.83
C VAL A 150 0.15 -7.34 -7.47
N ASP A 151 1.10 -8.17 -7.05
CA ASP A 151 1.14 -8.77 -5.73
C ASP A 151 2.31 -8.15 -4.93
N LEU A 152 2.04 -7.73 -3.70
CA LEU A 152 3.06 -7.33 -2.72
C LEU A 152 3.56 -8.57 -1.99
N GLU A 153 4.85 -8.82 -2.04
CA GLU A 153 5.51 -9.82 -1.20
C GLU A 153 6.23 -9.11 -0.06
N LEU A 154 5.87 -9.46 1.17
CA LEU A 154 6.57 -9.03 2.38
C LEU A 154 7.38 -10.20 2.91
N ARG A 155 8.65 -9.95 3.22
CA ARG A 155 9.60 -10.93 3.75
C ARG A 155 10.22 -10.40 5.03
N ARG A 156 10.18 -11.19 6.10
CA ARG A 156 10.97 -10.89 7.30
C ARG A 156 12.45 -10.93 6.96
N ASN A 157 13.17 -9.89 7.32
CA ASN A 157 14.60 -9.78 7.11
C ASN A 157 15.40 -10.14 8.38
N ASP A 158 16.71 -10.21 8.25
CA ASP A 158 17.63 -10.59 9.33
C ASP A 158 18.17 -9.38 10.10
N VAL A 159 17.48 -8.24 10.10
CA VAL A 159 17.89 -7.07 10.87
C VAL A 159 17.85 -7.41 12.36
N ARG A 160 18.98 -7.24 13.03
CA ARG A 160 19.11 -7.55 14.45
C ARG A 160 18.68 -6.36 15.29
N PHE A 161 17.90 -6.60 16.35
CA PHE A 161 17.52 -5.57 17.32
C PHE A 161 18.74 -4.85 17.90
N ALA A 162 19.82 -5.59 18.18
CA ALA A 162 21.07 -5.05 18.68
C ALA A 162 21.75 -4.06 17.69
N ALA A 163 21.51 -4.20 16.39
CA ALA A 163 22.05 -3.28 15.38
C ALA A 163 21.37 -1.90 15.41
N LEU A 164 20.14 -1.82 15.89
CA LEU A 164 19.36 -0.58 16.03
C LEU A 164 19.63 0.14 17.37
N ALA A 165 20.29 -0.52 18.32
CA ALA A 165 20.56 0.02 19.64
C ALA A 165 21.60 1.14 19.59
N ARG A 166 21.22 2.33 20.11
CA ARG A 166 22.07 3.53 20.15
C ARG A 166 22.94 3.60 21.41
N THR A 167 22.57 2.89 22.48
CA THR A 167 23.29 2.89 23.75
C THR A 167 23.74 1.47 24.12
N PRO A 168 24.78 1.32 24.98
CA PRO A 168 25.22 0.02 25.48
C PRO A 168 24.10 -0.77 26.18
N ASN A 169 23.26 -0.10 26.97
CA ASN A 169 22.15 -0.74 27.67
C ASN A 169 21.05 -1.23 26.70
N GLN A 170 20.71 -0.42 25.68
CA GLN A 170 19.79 -0.84 24.63
C GLN A 170 20.34 -2.06 23.88
N ARG A 171 21.64 -2.07 23.56
CA ARG A 171 22.28 -3.20 22.88
C ARG A 171 22.26 -4.47 23.72
N ALA A 172 22.52 -4.36 25.02
CA ALA A 172 22.47 -5.50 25.95
C ALA A 172 21.04 -6.07 26.05
N ALA A 173 20.03 -5.21 26.18
CA ALA A 173 18.62 -5.61 26.21
C ALA A 173 18.20 -6.27 24.87
N ALA A 174 18.52 -5.65 23.74
CA ALA A 174 18.23 -6.17 22.41
C ALA A 174 18.88 -7.55 22.17
N SER A 175 20.16 -7.70 22.55
CA SER A 175 20.86 -8.99 22.46
C SER A 175 20.24 -10.06 23.38
N GLY A 176 19.69 -9.65 24.53
CA GLY A 176 18.93 -10.53 25.41
C GLY A 176 17.66 -11.06 24.76
N VAL A 177 16.89 -10.17 24.12
CA VAL A 177 15.68 -10.55 23.35
C VAL A 177 16.04 -11.48 22.18
N GLU A 178 17.07 -11.14 21.39
CA GLU A 178 17.53 -11.98 20.29
C GLU A 178 17.96 -13.38 20.74
N SER A 179 18.53 -13.51 21.94
CA SER A 179 18.97 -14.81 22.48
C SER A 179 17.82 -15.76 22.80
N LEU A 180 16.59 -15.25 22.96
CA LEU A 180 15.40 -16.07 23.18
C LEU A 180 14.98 -16.83 21.90
N GLY A 181 15.34 -16.31 20.73
CA GLY A 181 15.00 -16.89 19.43
C GLY A 181 13.54 -16.64 19.01
N ALA A 182 13.29 -16.83 17.73
CA ALA A 182 11.96 -16.70 17.16
C ALA A 182 10.98 -17.71 17.78
N GLY A 183 9.73 -17.30 18.00
CA GLY A 183 8.69 -18.10 18.65
C GLY A 183 8.62 -17.94 20.17
N GLN A 184 9.42 -17.03 20.74
CA GLN A 184 9.26 -16.60 22.12
C GLN A 184 8.53 -15.27 22.17
N ALA A 185 7.52 -15.12 23.04
CA ALA A 185 6.66 -13.93 23.10
C ALA A 185 7.46 -12.60 23.14
N LEU A 186 8.53 -12.53 23.93
CA LEU A 186 9.38 -11.34 24.02
C LEU A 186 10.21 -11.05 22.75
N HIS A 187 10.46 -12.05 21.92
CA HIS A 187 11.16 -11.89 20.66
C HIS A 187 10.21 -11.43 19.53
N ASP A 188 8.98 -11.92 19.57
CA ASP A 188 8.00 -11.71 18.49
C ASP A 188 7.17 -10.41 18.68
N GLU A 189 7.22 -9.81 19.87
CA GLU A 189 6.53 -8.53 20.21
C GLU A 189 7.42 -7.27 20.07
N VAL A 190 8.66 -7.39 19.55
CA VAL A 190 9.60 -6.25 19.46
C VAL A 190 9.80 -5.78 18.02
#